data_b076b46343451f7a853e26fe6f92339b
#
_entry.id   b076b46343451f7a853e26fe6f92339b
#
_cell.length_a   1.000
_cell.length_b   1.000
_cell.length_c   1.000
_cell.angle_alpha   90.00
_cell.angle_beta   90.00
_cell.angle_gamma   90.00
#
_symmetry.space_group_name_H-M   'P 1'
#
loop_
_entity.id
_entity.type
_entity.pdbx_description
1 polymer ?
#
loop_
_entity_poly.entity_id
_entity_poly.type
_entity_poly.pdbx_seq_one_letter_code
_entity_poly.pdbx_strand_id
1 'polypeptide(L)'
;MKRHPAVGGIYVSTANSLPVLRVLEEQQLLGKVQVLCTDLFAELIPLLEAGRILATLYQRPFAQGKTAFEILLRYLVERVRPERATRLAPHVVFRSNLPLFADRVRSKTRAVAAIEARSG
;
A
#
# COMPACT_ATOMS: atom_id res chain seq x y z
N MET A 1 11.80 -21.02 -0.03
CA MET A 1 12.28 -21.14 -1.43
C MET A 1 13.08 -22.42 -1.71
N LYS A 2 13.57 -23.16 -0.69
CA LYS A 2 14.24 -24.46 -0.94
C LYS A 2 13.38 -25.49 -1.70
N ARG A 3 12.03 -25.40 -1.58
CA ARG A 3 11.09 -26.31 -2.29
C ARG A 3 10.76 -25.87 -3.74
N HIS A 4 11.05 -24.61 -4.11
CA HIS A 4 10.69 -24.03 -5.40
C HIS A 4 11.85 -23.16 -5.90
N PRO A 5 12.92 -23.75 -6.42
CA PRO A 5 14.11 -23.01 -6.84
C PRO A 5 13.90 -22.10 -8.07
N ALA A 6 12.82 -22.34 -8.82
CA ALA A 6 12.49 -21.58 -10.03
C ALA A 6 11.50 -20.41 -9.80
N VAL A 7 11.24 -20.00 -8.54
CA VAL A 7 10.36 -18.85 -8.26
C VAL A 7 11.02 -17.56 -8.73
N GLY A 8 10.47 -16.94 -9.76
CA GLY A 8 10.91 -15.66 -10.32
C GLY A 8 10.16 -14.45 -9.77
N GLY A 9 8.98 -14.64 -9.17
CA GLY A 9 8.16 -13.56 -8.64
C GLY A 9 7.34 -13.94 -7.42
N ILE A 10 7.05 -12.94 -6.59
CA ILE A 10 6.24 -13.07 -5.36
C ILE A 10 5.24 -11.92 -5.33
N TYR A 11 3.96 -12.24 -5.12
CA TYR A 11 2.93 -11.26 -4.81
C TYR A 11 2.55 -11.35 -3.33
N VAL A 12 2.70 -10.24 -2.61
CA VAL A 12 2.32 -10.12 -1.20
C VAL A 12 1.00 -9.38 -1.13
N SER A 13 -0.10 -10.15 -0.94
CA SER A 13 -1.48 -9.63 -0.97
C SER A 13 -1.93 -8.97 0.33
N THR A 14 -1.08 -8.90 1.34
CA THR A 14 -1.35 -8.23 2.62
C THR A 14 -0.76 -6.82 2.65
N ALA A 15 -1.42 -5.89 3.34
CA ALA A 15 -0.92 -4.54 3.57
C ALA A 15 0.42 -4.51 4.34
N ASN A 16 0.69 -5.51 5.18
CA ASN A 16 1.97 -5.63 5.88
C ASN A 16 2.93 -6.56 5.14
N SER A 17 3.61 -6.04 4.14
CA SER A 17 4.62 -6.79 3.37
C SER A 17 6.01 -6.83 4.02
N LEU A 18 6.30 -5.98 5.02
CA LEU A 18 7.63 -5.85 5.62
C LEU A 18 8.23 -7.15 6.14
N PRO A 19 7.50 -8.05 6.84
CA PRO A 19 8.07 -9.31 7.30
C PRO A 19 8.60 -10.19 6.15
N VAL A 20 7.86 -10.23 5.03
CA VAL A 20 8.28 -10.98 3.84
C VAL A 20 9.53 -10.36 3.22
N LEU A 21 9.55 -9.02 3.09
CA LEU A 21 10.68 -8.29 2.53
C LEU A 21 11.95 -8.47 3.36
N ARG A 22 11.85 -8.46 4.69
CA ARG A 22 12.98 -8.73 5.61
C ARG A 22 13.56 -10.12 5.39
N VAL A 23 12.71 -11.14 5.33
CA VAL A 23 13.17 -12.52 5.06
C VAL A 23 13.85 -12.63 3.69
N LEU A 24 13.30 -11.97 2.66
CA LEU A 24 13.93 -11.94 1.34
C LEU A 24 15.28 -11.22 1.36
N GLU A 25 15.43 -10.18 2.16
CA GLU A 25 16.69 -9.46 2.34
C GLU A 25 17.73 -10.32 3.05
N GLU A 26 17.37 -10.95 4.18
CA GLU A 26 18.23 -11.88 4.92
C GLU A 26 18.71 -13.07 4.06
N GLN A 27 17.85 -13.53 3.14
CA GLN A 27 18.20 -14.59 2.19
C GLN A 27 18.90 -14.06 0.92
N GLN A 28 19.22 -12.77 0.84
CA GLN A 28 19.82 -12.12 -0.32
C GLN A 28 19.05 -12.32 -1.65
N LEU A 29 17.72 -12.44 -1.54
CA LEU A 29 16.81 -12.65 -2.65
C LEU A 29 16.09 -11.37 -3.09
N LEU A 30 16.03 -10.36 -2.21
CA LEU A 30 15.39 -9.08 -2.51
C LEU A 30 16.16 -8.35 -3.61
N GLY A 31 15.47 -8.03 -4.71
CA GLY A 31 16.09 -7.52 -5.95
C GLY A 31 16.47 -8.59 -6.96
N LYS A 32 16.55 -9.87 -6.58
CA LYS A 32 16.76 -11.00 -7.50
C LYS A 32 15.45 -11.65 -7.92
N VAL A 33 14.46 -11.61 -7.02
CA VAL A 33 13.10 -12.08 -7.27
C VAL A 33 12.22 -10.86 -7.46
N GLN A 34 11.32 -10.88 -8.45
CA GLN A 34 10.37 -9.79 -8.66
C GLN A 34 9.33 -9.79 -7.54
N VAL A 35 9.25 -8.69 -6.80
CA VAL A 35 8.29 -8.57 -5.69
C VAL A 35 7.24 -7.52 -6.03
N LEU A 36 5.97 -7.92 -5.93
CA LEU A 36 4.81 -7.04 -6.00
C LEU A 36 4.17 -6.99 -4.61
N CYS A 37 4.01 -5.79 -4.06
CA CYS A 37 3.39 -5.58 -2.75
C CYS A 37 1.95 -5.06 -2.87
N THR A 38 1.25 -5.02 -1.74
CA THR A 38 -0.04 -4.35 -1.61
C THR A 38 0.12 -3.18 -0.63
N ASP A 39 -0.55 -2.07 -0.95
CA ASP A 39 -0.48 -0.76 -0.32
C ASP A 39 0.88 -0.06 -0.41
N LEU A 40 0.86 1.24 -0.18
CA LEU A 40 2.04 2.10 -0.19
C LEU A 40 2.17 2.80 1.17
N PHE A 41 3.28 2.54 1.83
CA PHE A 41 3.66 3.15 3.10
C PHE A 41 5.13 3.57 3.08
N ALA A 42 5.56 4.35 4.06
CA ALA A 42 6.84 5.06 4.02
C ALA A 42 8.05 4.13 3.81
N GLU A 43 8.03 2.95 4.42
CA GLU A 43 9.12 1.97 4.36
C GLU A 43 9.28 1.31 2.99
N LEU A 44 8.21 1.29 2.15
CA LEU A 44 8.31 0.77 0.78
C LEU A 44 8.92 1.77 -0.20
N ILE A 45 8.86 3.07 0.10
CA ILE A 45 9.36 4.11 -0.80
C ILE A 45 10.82 3.89 -1.16
N PRO A 46 11.78 3.75 -0.22
CA PRO A 46 13.18 3.53 -0.57
C PRO A 46 13.42 2.23 -1.33
N LEU A 47 12.62 1.20 -1.10
CA LEU A 47 12.76 -0.08 -1.82
C LEU A 47 12.27 0.03 -3.28
N LEU A 48 11.23 0.83 -3.54
CA LEU A 48 10.79 1.16 -4.90
C LEU A 48 11.81 2.04 -5.62
N GLU A 49 12.33 3.08 -4.95
CA GLU A 49 13.35 3.98 -5.50
C GLU A 49 14.63 3.23 -5.89
N ALA A 50 15.05 2.28 -5.06
CA ALA A 50 16.20 1.42 -5.33
C ALA A 50 15.92 0.28 -6.32
N GLY A 51 14.68 0.11 -6.79
CA GLY A 51 14.30 -0.99 -7.68
C GLY A 51 14.37 -2.39 -7.04
N ARG A 52 14.36 -2.47 -5.70
CA ARG A 52 14.42 -3.73 -4.95
C ARG A 52 13.08 -4.47 -4.92
N ILE A 53 11.97 -3.74 -5.11
CA ILE A 53 10.64 -4.27 -5.39
C ILE A 53 10.16 -3.70 -6.72
N LEU A 54 9.38 -4.48 -7.45
CA LEU A 54 8.90 -4.13 -8.78
C LEU A 54 7.85 -3.01 -8.74
N ALA A 55 6.82 -3.22 -7.93
CA ALA A 55 5.70 -2.31 -7.82
C ALA A 55 4.88 -2.58 -6.54
N THR A 56 3.93 -1.69 -6.25
CA THR A 56 2.90 -1.94 -5.25
C THR A 56 1.52 -1.54 -5.76
N LEU A 57 0.49 -2.26 -5.32
CA LEU A 57 -0.92 -1.95 -5.55
C LEU A 57 -1.43 -1.03 -4.45
N TYR A 58 -1.47 0.27 -4.69
CA TYR A 58 -1.98 1.25 -3.73
C TYR A 58 -3.51 1.31 -3.77
N GLN A 59 -4.15 0.78 -2.73
CA GLN A 59 -5.60 0.64 -2.66
C GLN A 59 -6.35 1.94 -2.35
N ARG A 60 -5.67 3.04 -2.08
CA ARG A 60 -6.26 4.35 -1.76
C ARG A 60 -7.15 4.30 -0.51
N PRO A 61 -6.66 3.83 0.65
CA PRO A 61 -7.50 3.60 1.83
C PRO A 61 -8.25 4.85 2.31
N PHE A 62 -7.65 6.04 2.18
CA PHE A 62 -8.32 7.29 2.49
C PHE A 62 -9.53 7.56 1.57
N ALA A 63 -9.40 7.33 0.27
CA ALA A 63 -10.51 7.51 -0.66
C ALA A 63 -11.62 6.49 -0.41
N GLN A 64 -11.27 5.26 -0.06
CA GLN A 64 -12.24 4.23 0.33
C GLN A 64 -13.02 4.65 1.57
N GLY A 65 -12.33 5.06 2.64
CA GLY A 65 -12.98 5.51 3.87
C GLY A 65 -13.86 6.74 3.65
N LYS A 66 -13.38 7.74 2.91
CA LYS A 66 -14.14 8.94 2.56
C LYS A 66 -15.42 8.57 1.78
N THR A 67 -15.29 7.78 0.73
CA THR A 67 -16.45 7.36 -0.10
C THR A 67 -17.45 6.55 0.73
N ALA A 68 -16.99 5.63 1.57
CA ALA A 68 -17.87 4.86 2.45
C ALA A 68 -18.63 5.76 3.43
N PHE A 69 -17.96 6.75 4.01
CA PHE A 69 -18.59 7.71 4.90
C PHE A 69 -19.63 8.58 4.17
N GLU A 70 -19.30 9.09 2.99
CA GLU A 70 -20.22 9.90 2.16
C GLU A 70 -21.47 9.10 1.77
N ILE A 71 -21.33 7.84 1.39
CA ILE A 71 -22.44 6.95 1.07
C ILE A 71 -23.33 6.74 2.31
N LEU A 72 -22.71 6.46 3.45
CA LEU A 72 -23.46 6.28 4.71
C LEU A 72 -24.20 7.55 5.12
N LEU A 73 -23.56 8.71 5.04
CA LEU A 73 -24.17 10.00 5.36
C LEU A 73 -25.40 10.27 4.48
N ARG A 74 -25.27 10.08 3.16
CA ARG A 74 -26.39 10.25 2.22
C ARG A 74 -27.53 9.28 2.53
N TYR A 75 -27.22 8.04 2.87
CA TYR A 75 -28.25 7.08 3.27
C TYR A 75 -29.00 7.51 4.53
N LEU A 76 -28.28 7.98 5.55
CA LEU A 76 -28.88 8.34 6.84
C LEU A 76 -29.67 9.67 6.77
N VAL A 77 -29.14 10.66 6.08
CA VAL A 77 -29.71 12.02 6.02
C VAL A 77 -30.71 12.17 4.89
N GLU A 78 -30.32 11.77 3.68
CA GLU A 78 -31.10 11.98 2.47
C GLU A 78 -32.02 10.79 2.12
N ARG A 79 -31.87 9.67 2.86
CA ARG A 79 -32.59 8.40 2.61
C ARG A 79 -32.33 7.82 1.22
N VAL A 80 -31.22 8.21 0.58
CA VAL A 80 -30.80 7.67 -0.72
C VAL A 80 -30.19 6.29 -0.51
N ARG A 81 -30.82 5.25 -1.06
CA ARG A 81 -30.27 3.89 -1.01
C ARG A 81 -28.95 3.82 -1.79
N PRO A 82 -27.88 3.28 -1.18
CA PRO A 82 -26.62 3.09 -1.89
C PRO A 82 -26.77 2.01 -2.98
N GLU A 83 -25.92 2.12 -3.98
CA GLU A 83 -25.72 1.03 -4.94
C GLU A 83 -25.19 -0.23 -4.23
N ARG A 84 -25.46 -1.39 -4.82
CA ARG A 84 -25.04 -2.69 -4.26
C ARG A 84 -23.53 -2.78 -4.03
N ALA A 85 -22.74 -2.12 -4.86
CA ALA A 85 -21.29 -2.09 -4.74
C ALA A 85 -20.70 -0.83 -5.37
N THR A 86 -19.86 -0.13 -4.64
CA THR A 86 -19.04 0.97 -5.14
C THR A 86 -17.61 0.48 -5.28
N ARG A 87 -17.06 0.51 -6.49
CA ARG A 87 -15.70 0.03 -6.78
C ARG A 87 -14.74 1.20 -6.98
N LEU A 88 -13.66 1.20 -6.24
CA LEU A 88 -12.56 2.13 -6.42
C LEU A 88 -11.36 1.37 -6.99
N ALA A 89 -10.89 1.78 -8.16
CA ALA A 89 -9.71 1.17 -8.77
C ALA A 89 -8.45 1.48 -7.96
N PRO A 90 -7.61 0.47 -7.66
CA PRO A 90 -6.30 0.70 -7.08
C PRO A 90 -5.36 1.34 -8.12
N HIS A 91 -4.31 2.00 -7.64
CA HIS A 91 -3.22 2.46 -8.49
C HIS A 91 -2.04 1.48 -8.44
N VAL A 92 -1.49 1.15 -9.61
CA VAL A 92 -0.19 0.45 -9.65
C VAL A 92 0.90 1.50 -9.55
N VAL A 93 1.72 1.39 -8.52
CA VAL A 93 2.83 2.31 -8.26
C VAL A 93 4.13 1.60 -8.57
N PHE A 94 4.82 2.09 -9.59
CA PHE A 94 6.17 1.72 -9.99
C PHE A 94 7.16 2.81 -9.54
N ARG A 95 8.45 2.54 -9.67
CA ARG A 95 9.50 3.54 -9.49
C ARG A 95 9.23 4.82 -10.32
N SER A 96 8.79 4.67 -11.56
CA SER A 96 8.59 5.78 -12.52
C SER A 96 7.49 6.76 -12.11
N ASN A 97 6.41 6.29 -11.48
CA ASN A 97 5.29 7.14 -11.06
C ASN A 97 5.23 7.35 -9.53
N LEU A 98 6.17 6.80 -8.78
CA LEU A 98 6.27 6.94 -7.33
C LEU A 98 6.22 8.40 -6.84
N PRO A 99 6.87 9.39 -7.48
CA PRO A 99 6.81 10.79 -7.02
C PRO A 99 5.40 11.34 -6.90
N LEU A 100 4.44 10.86 -7.70
CA LEU A 100 3.04 11.30 -7.63
C LEU A 100 2.33 10.89 -6.33
N PHE A 101 2.88 9.91 -5.60
CA PHE A 101 2.28 9.30 -4.41
C PHE A 101 3.11 9.52 -3.15
N ALA A 102 4.44 9.61 -3.26
CA ALA A 102 5.38 9.60 -2.14
C ALA A 102 5.12 10.72 -1.12
N ASP A 103 4.87 11.95 -1.58
CA ASP A 103 4.64 13.10 -0.69
C ASP A 103 3.39 12.93 0.16
N ARG A 104 2.33 12.36 -0.41
CA ARG A 104 1.08 12.08 0.31
C ARG A 104 1.28 11.03 1.41
N VAL A 105 2.12 10.04 1.17
CA VAL A 105 2.43 8.99 2.15
C VAL A 105 3.32 9.56 3.26
N ARG A 106 4.37 10.29 2.91
CA ARG A 106 5.29 10.92 3.87
C ARG A 106 4.58 11.92 4.78
N SER A 107 3.68 12.75 4.25
CA SER A 107 2.92 13.72 5.04
C SER A 107 1.98 13.06 6.05
N LYS A 108 1.33 11.95 5.68
CA LYS A 108 0.47 11.18 6.59
C LYS A 108 1.24 10.54 7.73
N THR A 109 2.39 9.95 7.45
CA THR A 109 3.25 9.35 8.49
C THR A 109 3.69 10.40 9.51
N ARG A 110 4.05 11.59 9.06
CA ARG A 110 4.40 12.72 9.96
C ARG A 110 3.21 13.18 10.81
N ALA A 111 2.01 13.24 10.23
CA ALA A 111 0.80 13.64 10.95
C ALA A 111 0.42 12.64 12.06
N VAL A 112 0.49 11.34 11.77
CA VAL A 112 0.23 10.27 12.75
C VAL A 112 1.26 10.34 13.88
N ALA A 113 2.54 10.42 13.57
CA ALA A 113 3.61 10.53 14.57
C ALA A 113 3.45 11.78 15.47
N ALA A 114 2.98 12.91 14.92
CA ALA A 114 2.71 14.11 15.68
C ALA A 114 1.51 13.99 16.64
N ILE A 115 0.50 13.20 16.30
CA ILE A 115 -0.65 12.91 17.15
C ILE A 115 -0.23 11.98 18.30
N GLU A 116 0.52 10.91 17.99
CA GLU A 116 1.03 9.97 19.00
C GLU A 116 1.94 10.66 20.03
N ALA A 117 2.82 11.56 19.58
CA ALA A 117 3.69 12.34 20.45
C ALA A 117 2.96 13.33 21.39
N ARG A 118 1.70 13.68 21.07
CA ARG A 118 0.86 14.57 21.90
C ARG A 118 -0.01 13.82 22.89
N SER A 119 -0.17 12.52 22.71
CA SER A 119 -1.07 11.67 23.50
C SER A 119 -0.32 10.85 24.57
N GLY A 120 0.99 10.91 24.60
CA GLY A 120 1.89 10.32 25.61
C GLY A 120 2.56 11.38 26.46
#